data_95323a297f9f3aad24aebadb048882d3
#
_entry.id   95323a297f9f3aad24aebadb048882d3
#
_cell.length_a   1.000
_cell.length_b   1.000
_cell.length_c   1.000
_cell.angle_alpha   90.00
_cell.angle_beta   90.00
_cell.angle_gamma   90.00
#
_symmetry.space_group_name_H-M   'P 1'
#
loop_
_entity.id
_entity.type
_entity.pdbx_description
1 polymer ?
#
loop_
_entity_poly.entity_id
_entity_poly.type
_entity_poly.pdbx_seq_one_letter_code
_entity_poly.pdbx_strand_id
1 'polypeptide(L)'
;NPYTEKNLPIIDLQTWPENQKNEELARLLQEIINQPFNLINGPLIRLILIRLDEKDHILLTHIHDIIIDNSSLTLFFKELELLYQAFVLGDSSPLPPLPIQYVDYVQWQLKSFSSQLIEPKINHYKRILEAGESPTLKIPPHLISPSKSSDKLSDSSVSSLGTNFDFEIPRDFTEKLNILCQEQRITLFMTALTAFAVLLYSYSGCEDIIIRAPRDARNHPHLKPLIGLISNIMLLRVNLSGNPTVKELLTQVRRVVLEALEYQDIPFEHLAKVIKPEYRLDNSSFKAVITVLSESPEEELKLPGLEVTSWEMEEFEVRPDLELILWENKTSPKPFLKGWWQYKKDYFEFDSMTQINRDFMQIWSEIVTNPHQPVTIFQNLKSI
;
A
#
# COMPACT_ATOMS: atom_id res chain seq x y z
N ASN A 1 6.08 16.78 -24.15
CA ASN A 1 7.46 17.11 -24.46
C ASN A 1 7.95 16.20 -25.56
N PRO A 2 8.71 16.70 -26.55
CA PRO A 2 9.33 15.83 -27.53
C PRO A 2 10.25 14.83 -26.82
N TYR A 3 10.23 13.61 -27.31
CA TYR A 3 11.12 12.54 -26.85
C TYR A 3 12.58 13.00 -26.97
N THR A 4 13.26 13.08 -25.85
CA THR A 4 14.71 13.32 -25.82
C THR A 4 15.38 12.04 -25.35
N GLU A 5 16.17 11.43 -26.24
CA GLU A 5 17.07 10.36 -25.81
C GLU A 5 17.96 10.87 -24.67
N LYS A 6 17.84 10.25 -23.52
CA LYS A 6 18.73 10.51 -22.40
C LYS A 6 19.58 9.29 -22.21
N ASN A 7 20.89 9.47 -22.23
CA ASN A 7 21.81 8.40 -21.82
C ASN A 7 21.51 8.04 -20.36
N LEU A 8 21.43 6.75 -20.08
CA LEU A 8 21.34 6.24 -18.71
C LEU A 8 22.61 6.63 -17.95
N PRO A 9 22.55 7.42 -16.88
CA PRO A 9 23.73 7.73 -16.07
C PRO A 9 24.33 6.43 -15.50
N ILE A 10 25.68 6.32 -15.58
CA ILE A 10 26.41 5.19 -15.02
C ILE A 10 27.34 5.70 -13.93
N ILE A 11 27.24 5.09 -12.74
CA ILE A 11 28.17 5.29 -11.63
C ILE A 11 29.05 4.05 -11.55
N ASP A 12 30.35 4.21 -11.69
CA ASP A 12 31.30 3.09 -11.71
C ASP A 12 32.01 2.95 -10.36
N LEU A 13 31.75 1.85 -9.67
CA LEU A 13 32.35 1.47 -8.39
C LEU A 13 33.37 0.33 -8.54
N GLN A 14 33.74 -0.11 -9.75
CA GLN A 14 34.65 -1.24 -9.99
C GLN A 14 36.01 -1.04 -9.32
N THR A 15 36.51 0.20 -9.31
CA THR A 15 37.83 0.53 -8.78
C THR A 15 37.86 0.70 -7.26
N TRP A 16 36.71 0.65 -6.59
CA TRP A 16 36.64 0.77 -5.15
C TRP A 16 37.15 -0.50 -4.46
N PRO A 17 37.84 -0.39 -3.30
CA PRO A 17 38.20 -1.54 -2.49
C PRO A 17 36.94 -2.31 -2.03
N GLU A 18 36.97 -3.64 -2.10
CA GLU A 18 35.80 -4.50 -1.81
C GLU A 18 35.18 -4.25 -0.42
N ASN A 19 36.02 -3.98 0.58
CA ASN A 19 35.61 -3.66 1.94
C ASN A 19 34.94 -2.29 2.11
N GLN A 20 35.03 -1.40 1.11
CA GLN A 20 34.42 -0.05 1.14
C GLN A 20 33.28 0.10 0.11
N LYS A 21 33.19 -0.84 -0.84
CA LYS A 21 32.22 -0.79 -1.94
C LYS A 21 30.77 -0.77 -1.43
N ASN A 22 30.46 -1.60 -0.46
CA ASN A 22 29.12 -1.66 0.13
C ASN A 22 28.76 -0.40 0.94
N GLU A 23 29.72 0.17 1.67
CA GLU A 23 29.50 1.43 2.40
C GLU A 23 29.27 2.59 1.44
N GLU A 24 30.06 2.68 0.37
CA GLU A 24 29.89 3.72 -0.65
C GLU A 24 28.59 3.53 -1.43
N LEU A 25 28.22 2.29 -1.76
CA LEU A 25 26.94 1.99 -2.39
C LEU A 25 25.75 2.46 -1.51
N ALA A 26 25.76 2.11 -0.23
CA ALA A 26 24.72 2.53 0.71
C ALA A 26 24.65 4.06 0.83
N ARG A 27 25.80 4.74 0.89
CA ARG A 27 25.90 6.21 0.92
C ARG A 27 25.29 6.84 -0.33
N LEU A 28 25.65 6.32 -1.52
CA LEU A 28 25.15 6.80 -2.81
C LEU A 28 23.66 6.59 -2.96
N LEU A 29 23.15 5.41 -2.58
CA LEU A 29 21.70 5.12 -2.61
C LEU A 29 20.93 6.09 -1.72
N GLN A 30 21.39 6.31 -0.49
CA GLN A 30 20.78 7.29 0.41
C GLN A 30 20.82 8.72 -0.14
N GLU A 31 21.94 9.14 -0.69
CA GLU A 31 22.08 10.48 -1.28
C GLU A 31 21.10 10.68 -2.43
N ILE A 32 20.99 9.71 -3.35
CA ILE A 32 20.09 9.79 -4.51
C ILE A 32 18.62 9.77 -4.08
N ILE A 33 18.26 8.90 -3.13
CA ILE A 33 16.89 8.75 -2.64
C ILE A 33 16.45 9.99 -1.86
N ASN A 34 17.34 10.55 -1.02
CA ASN A 34 17.03 11.74 -0.22
C ASN A 34 17.03 13.04 -1.05
N GLN A 35 17.53 13.01 -2.28
CA GLN A 35 17.51 14.18 -3.14
C GLN A 35 16.06 14.50 -3.55
N PRO A 36 15.49 15.68 -3.19
CA PRO A 36 14.11 16.00 -3.49
C PRO A 36 13.87 16.11 -5.00
N PHE A 37 12.65 15.80 -5.42
CA PHE A 37 12.19 16.04 -6.78
C PHE A 37 11.69 17.48 -6.94
N ASN A 38 12.02 18.12 -8.07
CA ASN A 38 11.42 19.40 -8.44
C ASN A 38 10.08 19.13 -9.14
N LEU A 39 8.97 19.31 -8.41
CA LEU A 39 7.62 19.03 -8.92
C LEU A 39 7.18 19.99 -10.04
N ILE A 40 7.81 21.15 -10.19
CA ILE A 40 7.48 22.14 -11.20
C ILE A 40 8.16 21.82 -12.53
N ASN A 41 9.44 21.51 -12.49
CA ASN A 41 10.27 21.38 -13.69
C ASN A 41 10.56 19.91 -14.06
N GLY A 42 10.43 18.97 -13.10
CA GLY A 42 10.87 17.59 -13.28
C GLY A 42 12.38 17.46 -13.48
N PRO A 43 12.86 16.31 -14.00
CA PRO A 43 12.13 15.06 -14.17
C PRO A 43 11.71 14.43 -12.84
N LEU A 44 10.56 13.71 -12.84
CA LEU A 44 10.01 13.03 -11.66
C LEU A 44 10.36 11.54 -11.63
N ILE A 45 11.33 11.16 -12.45
CA ILE A 45 11.94 9.82 -12.50
C ILE A 45 13.45 9.97 -12.62
N ARG A 46 14.19 9.17 -11.87
CA ARG A 46 15.64 9.00 -11.94
C ARG A 46 15.96 7.54 -12.17
N LEU A 47 16.66 7.27 -13.24
CA LEU A 47 17.18 5.94 -13.56
C LEU A 47 18.69 6.04 -13.55
N ILE A 48 19.36 5.18 -12.79
CA ILE A 48 20.83 5.19 -12.66
C ILE A 48 21.31 3.74 -12.68
N LEU A 49 22.31 3.45 -13.50
CA LEU A 49 23.00 2.17 -13.49
C LEU A 49 24.24 2.29 -12.62
N ILE A 50 24.34 1.51 -11.57
CA ILE A 50 25.54 1.45 -10.71
C ILE A 50 26.28 0.17 -11.06
N ARG A 51 27.53 0.31 -11.48
CA ARG A 51 28.39 -0.80 -11.87
C ARG A 51 29.25 -1.22 -10.68
N LEU A 52 29.01 -2.41 -10.16
CA LEU A 52 29.77 -2.96 -9.03
C LEU A 52 30.97 -3.76 -9.51
N ASP A 53 30.82 -4.50 -10.62
CA ASP A 53 31.88 -5.26 -11.27
C ASP A 53 31.59 -5.36 -12.77
N GLU A 54 32.43 -6.06 -13.53
CA GLU A 54 32.29 -6.25 -14.98
C GLU A 54 30.91 -6.84 -15.35
N LYS A 55 30.37 -7.73 -14.52
CA LYS A 55 29.12 -8.44 -14.74
C LYS A 55 28.04 -8.16 -13.68
N ASP A 56 28.35 -7.32 -12.70
CA ASP A 56 27.44 -7.04 -11.59
C ASP A 56 27.03 -5.56 -11.57
N HIS A 57 25.72 -5.32 -11.69
CA HIS A 57 25.17 -3.98 -11.85
C HIS A 57 23.88 -3.83 -11.05
N ILE A 58 23.61 -2.63 -10.55
CA ILE A 58 22.34 -2.28 -9.93
C ILE A 58 21.63 -1.24 -10.81
N LEU A 59 20.41 -1.52 -11.22
CA LEU A 59 19.53 -0.53 -11.82
C LEU A 59 18.68 0.15 -10.73
N LEU A 60 19.06 1.35 -10.33
CA LEU A 60 18.29 2.18 -9.42
C LEU A 60 17.16 2.87 -10.20
N THR A 61 15.93 2.61 -9.81
CA THR A 61 14.72 3.25 -10.33
C THR A 61 14.03 4.04 -9.21
N HIS A 62 14.19 5.36 -9.22
CA HIS A 62 13.59 6.26 -8.23
C HIS A 62 12.53 7.15 -8.91
N ILE A 63 11.27 6.97 -8.53
CA ILE A 63 10.10 7.61 -9.16
C ILE A 63 9.28 8.29 -8.08
N HIS A 64 8.84 9.51 -8.33
CA HIS A 64 7.94 10.22 -7.42
C HIS A 64 6.51 9.67 -7.52
N ASP A 65 5.87 9.38 -6.40
CA ASP A 65 4.52 8.79 -6.33
C ASP A 65 3.43 9.58 -7.06
N ILE A 66 3.65 10.89 -7.31
CA ILE A 66 2.67 11.70 -8.02
C ILE A 66 2.47 11.28 -9.49
N ILE A 67 3.42 10.51 -10.06
CA ILE A 67 3.36 10.06 -11.46
C ILE A 67 3.21 8.56 -11.61
N ILE A 68 3.14 7.80 -10.52
CA ILE A 68 3.09 6.33 -10.56
C ILE A 68 2.25 5.78 -9.42
N ASP A 69 1.61 4.64 -9.65
CA ASP A 69 0.98 3.77 -8.65
C ASP A 69 1.47 2.33 -8.81
N ASN A 70 1.08 1.41 -7.93
CA ASN A 70 1.54 0.03 -7.94
C ASN A 70 1.27 -0.68 -9.29
N SER A 71 0.07 -0.52 -9.85
CA SER A 71 -0.26 -1.10 -11.17
C SER A 71 0.59 -0.51 -12.30
N SER A 72 0.92 0.79 -12.21
CA SER A 72 1.83 1.45 -13.13
C SER A 72 3.26 0.94 -12.99
N LEU A 73 3.71 0.67 -11.78
CA LEU A 73 5.06 0.14 -11.54
C LEU A 73 5.21 -1.26 -12.16
N THR A 74 4.23 -2.13 -11.95
CA THR A 74 4.19 -3.45 -12.62
C THR A 74 4.20 -3.31 -14.14
N LEU A 75 3.38 -2.40 -14.68
CA LEU A 75 3.33 -2.14 -16.12
C LEU A 75 4.68 -1.62 -16.66
N PHE A 76 5.31 -0.70 -15.92
CA PHE A 76 6.63 -0.15 -16.27
C PHE A 76 7.68 -1.26 -16.43
N PHE A 77 7.77 -2.20 -15.49
CA PHE A 77 8.71 -3.30 -15.58
C PHE A 77 8.36 -4.31 -16.69
N LYS A 78 7.08 -4.58 -16.91
CA LYS A 78 6.63 -5.41 -18.06
C LYS A 78 6.99 -4.79 -19.42
N GLU A 79 6.78 -3.49 -19.57
CA GLU A 79 7.18 -2.77 -20.80
C GLU A 79 8.69 -2.72 -20.96
N LEU A 80 9.45 -2.54 -19.87
CA LEU A 80 10.91 -2.60 -19.87
C LEU A 80 11.40 -3.98 -20.36
N GLU A 81 10.82 -5.06 -19.87
CA GLU A 81 11.15 -6.43 -20.30
C GLU A 81 10.92 -6.63 -21.80
N LEU A 82 9.73 -6.25 -22.29
CA LEU A 82 9.37 -6.38 -23.71
C LEU A 82 10.28 -5.56 -24.62
N LEU A 83 10.58 -4.31 -24.23
CA LEU A 83 11.46 -3.42 -24.99
C LEU A 83 12.90 -3.93 -24.98
N TYR A 84 13.40 -4.40 -23.85
CA TYR A 84 14.74 -4.95 -23.74
C TYR A 84 14.92 -6.19 -24.63
N GLN A 85 13.95 -7.13 -24.60
CA GLN A 85 13.95 -8.31 -25.46
C GLN A 85 14.00 -7.95 -26.94
N ALA A 86 13.15 -7.01 -27.37
CA ALA A 86 13.10 -6.57 -28.76
C ALA A 86 14.41 -5.91 -29.19
N PHE A 87 14.95 -5.00 -28.39
CA PHE A 87 16.16 -4.25 -28.75
C PHE A 87 17.44 -5.11 -28.76
N VAL A 88 17.53 -6.12 -27.87
CA VAL A 88 18.63 -7.10 -27.91
C VAL A 88 18.62 -7.90 -29.21
N LEU A 89 17.43 -8.17 -29.77
CA LEU A 89 17.28 -8.86 -31.07
C LEU A 89 17.44 -7.92 -32.28
N GLY A 90 17.56 -6.61 -32.07
CA GLY A 90 17.60 -5.60 -33.12
C GLY A 90 16.24 -5.25 -33.71
N ASP A 91 15.17 -5.64 -33.05
CA ASP A 91 13.79 -5.37 -33.46
C ASP A 91 13.35 -3.97 -33.01
N SER A 92 12.27 -3.46 -33.64
CA SER A 92 11.60 -2.24 -33.18
C SER A 92 10.73 -2.50 -31.95
N SER A 93 10.29 -1.41 -31.29
CA SER A 93 9.39 -1.50 -30.13
C SER A 93 8.15 -2.37 -30.43
N PRO A 94 7.84 -3.41 -29.64
CA PRO A 94 6.66 -4.24 -29.78
C PRO A 94 5.42 -3.63 -29.12
N LEU A 95 5.57 -2.51 -28.38
CA LEU A 95 4.48 -1.91 -27.63
C LEU A 95 3.47 -1.26 -28.58
N PRO A 96 2.17 -1.52 -28.39
CA PRO A 96 1.14 -0.86 -29.18
C PRO A 96 1.03 0.63 -28.80
N PRO A 97 0.55 1.48 -29.73
CA PRO A 97 0.29 2.87 -29.39
C PRO A 97 -0.82 2.96 -28.33
N LEU A 98 -0.63 3.86 -27.37
CA LEU A 98 -1.63 4.10 -26.33
C LEU A 98 -2.92 4.72 -26.94
N PRO A 99 -4.10 4.20 -26.58
CA PRO A 99 -5.38 4.73 -27.07
C PRO A 99 -5.66 6.14 -26.54
N ILE A 100 -5.16 6.49 -25.35
CA ILE A 100 -5.22 7.80 -24.72
C ILE A 100 -3.92 8.05 -23.94
N GLN A 101 -3.63 9.29 -23.60
CA GLN A 101 -2.53 9.68 -22.74
C GLN A 101 -3.02 9.99 -21.31
N TYR A 102 -2.12 9.95 -20.32
CA TYR A 102 -2.47 10.28 -18.92
C TYR A 102 -3.13 11.68 -18.78
N VAL A 103 -2.72 12.65 -19.59
CA VAL A 103 -3.31 14.00 -19.60
C VAL A 103 -4.79 13.96 -20.01
N ASP A 104 -5.19 13.06 -20.91
CA ASP A 104 -6.58 12.92 -21.34
C ASP A 104 -7.44 12.40 -20.18
N TYR A 105 -6.90 11.42 -19.41
CA TYR A 105 -7.53 10.93 -18.19
C TYR A 105 -7.71 12.05 -17.17
N VAL A 106 -6.67 12.86 -16.91
CA VAL A 106 -6.74 13.98 -15.97
C VAL A 106 -7.80 15.00 -16.41
N GLN A 107 -7.85 15.34 -17.70
CA GLN A 107 -8.87 16.26 -18.22
C GLN A 107 -10.28 15.70 -18.09
N TRP A 108 -10.47 14.41 -18.36
CA TRP A 108 -11.75 13.75 -18.17
C TRP A 108 -12.16 13.77 -16.70
N GLN A 109 -11.25 13.44 -15.80
CA GLN A 109 -11.48 13.45 -14.36
C GLN A 109 -11.90 14.83 -13.87
N LEU A 110 -11.16 15.89 -14.25
CA LEU A 110 -11.49 17.28 -13.88
C LEU A 110 -12.87 17.73 -14.39
N LYS A 111 -13.25 17.34 -15.61
CA LYS A 111 -14.58 17.63 -16.16
C LYS A 111 -15.69 16.89 -15.39
N SER A 112 -15.43 15.67 -14.98
CA SER A 112 -16.37 14.86 -14.20
C SER A 112 -16.64 15.46 -12.81
N PHE A 113 -15.68 16.19 -12.23
CA PHE A 113 -15.85 16.88 -10.93
C PHE A 113 -16.64 18.17 -10.97
N SER A 114 -16.77 18.78 -12.14
CA SER A 114 -17.56 20.00 -12.30
C SER A 114 -19.07 19.75 -12.41
N SER A 115 -19.51 18.50 -12.43
CA SER A 115 -20.90 18.11 -12.61
C SER A 115 -21.66 18.02 -11.28
N GLN A 116 -22.98 18.31 -11.31
CA GLN A 116 -23.91 18.10 -10.18
C GLN A 116 -23.92 16.66 -9.64
N LEU A 117 -23.29 15.71 -10.34
CA LEU A 117 -23.17 14.30 -9.97
C LEU A 117 -22.21 14.06 -8.80
N ILE A 118 -21.35 15.02 -8.46
CA ILE A 118 -20.36 14.85 -7.38
C ILE A 118 -20.95 15.12 -5.97
N GLU A 119 -21.96 15.99 -5.86
CA GLU A 119 -22.57 16.35 -4.57
C GLU A 119 -23.09 15.14 -3.76
N PRO A 120 -23.84 14.19 -4.35
CA PRO A 120 -24.28 13.01 -3.60
C PRO A 120 -23.13 12.18 -3.05
N LYS A 121 -22.03 12.10 -3.81
CA LYS A 121 -20.82 11.37 -3.43
C LYS A 121 -20.08 12.07 -2.28
N ILE A 122 -19.92 13.38 -2.37
CA ILE A 122 -19.34 14.20 -1.27
C ILE A 122 -20.20 14.05 -0.01
N ASN A 123 -21.52 14.11 -0.12
CA ASN A 123 -22.42 13.95 1.01
C ASN A 123 -22.36 12.55 1.63
N HIS A 124 -22.07 11.51 0.83
CA HIS A 124 -21.81 10.17 1.35
C HIS A 124 -20.55 10.17 2.24
N TYR A 125 -19.43 10.71 1.76
CA TYR A 125 -18.21 10.78 2.56
C TYR A 125 -18.34 11.69 3.79
N LYS A 126 -19.09 12.79 3.69
CA LYS A 126 -19.41 13.61 4.87
C LYS A 126 -20.12 12.77 5.93
N ARG A 127 -21.15 12.00 5.57
CA ARG A 127 -21.86 11.12 6.52
C ARG A 127 -20.93 10.07 7.15
N ILE A 128 -20.01 9.49 6.37
CA ILE A 128 -19.02 8.54 6.91
C ILE A 128 -18.14 9.23 7.97
N LEU A 129 -17.75 10.47 7.74
CA LEU A 129 -16.83 11.20 8.60
C LEU A 129 -17.55 11.96 9.75
N GLU A 130 -18.79 12.43 9.54
CA GLU A 130 -19.56 13.19 10.53
C GLU A 130 -20.19 12.33 11.64
N ALA A 131 -20.42 11.06 11.40
CA ALA A 131 -21.18 10.20 12.31
C ALA A 131 -20.37 9.71 13.54
N GLY A 132 -19.16 10.23 13.81
CA GLY A 132 -18.36 9.86 14.98
C GLY A 132 -17.21 10.84 15.25
N GLU A 133 -16.66 10.75 16.44
CA GLU A 133 -15.38 11.41 16.74
C GLU A 133 -14.31 10.85 15.82
N SER A 134 -13.48 11.70 15.22
CA SER A 134 -12.33 11.23 14.43
C SER A 134 -11.49 10.32 15.35
N PRO A 135 -11.41 9.01 15.07
CA PRO A 135 -10.78 8.11 16.00
C PRO A 135 -9.29 8.45 16.08
N THR A 136 -8.91 9.04 17.18
CA THR A 136 -7.50 9.09 17.55
C THR A 136 -7.14 7.70 18.01
N LEU A 137 -6.63 6.88 17.11
CA LEU A 137 -6.20 5.53 17.45
C LEU A 137 -5.07 5.64 18.46
N LYS A 138 -5.36 5.38 19.73
CA LYS A 138 -4.36 5.33 20.80
C LYS A 138 -3.76 3.93 20.80
N ILE A 139 -2.57 3.80 20.22
CA ILE A 139 -1.80 2.57 20.32
C ILE A 139 -1.34 2.44 21.78
N PRO A 140 -1.42 1.23 22.38
CA PRO A 140 -0.95 1.01 23.74
C PRO A 140 0.52 1.43 23.90
N PRO A 141 0.88 2.13 25.01
CA PRO A 141 2.23 2.62 25.22
C PRO A 141 3.32 1.54 25.16
N HIS A 142 2.98 0.29 25.50
CA HIS A 142 3.93 -0.83 25.49
C HIS A 142 4.24 -1.35 24.06
N LEU A 143 3.46 -0.95 23.05
CA LEU A 143 3.70 -1.26 21.64
C LEU A 143 4.35 -0.08 20.89
N ILE A 144 4.49 1.07 21.54
CA ILE A 144 5.15 2.24 20.96
C ILE A 144 6.61 2.23 21.41
N SER A 145 7.51 2.59 20.50
CA SER A 145 8.92 2.72 20.82
C SER A 145 9.13 3.67 22.01
N PRO A 146 9.97 3.30 23.02
CA PRO A 146 10.24 4.11 24.21
C PRO A 146 10.81 5.50 23.91
N SER A 147 11.33 5.70 22.72
CA SER A 147 11.88 6.99 22.26
C SER A 147 10.82 8.08 22.08
N LYS A 148 9.50 7.71 22.05
CA LYS A 148 8.41 8.68 21.87
C LYS A 148 7.27 8.44 22.86
N SER A 149 7.03 9.44 23.71
CA SER A 149 5.82 9.51 24.53
C SER A 149 4.60 9.81 23.63
N SER A 150 3.43 9.28 24.03
CA SER A 150 2.14 9.42 23.32
C SER A 150 1.75 10.87 22.94
N ASP A 151 2.33 11.87 23.59
CA ASP A 151 2.04 13.28 23.35
C ASP A 151 2.74 13.88 22.11
N LYS A 152 3.70 13.14 21.50
CA LYS A 152 4.45 13.59 20.33
C LYS A 152 3.96 13.00 19.01
N LEU A 153 2.90 12.19 19.01
CA LEU A 153 2.31 11.59 17.80
C LEU A 153 1.76 12.61 16.79
N SER A 154 1.62 13.88 17.21
CA SER A 154 1.15 14.99 16.36
C SER A 154 2.26 15.89 15.82
N ASP A 155 3.52 15.57 16.09
CA ASP A 155 4.64 16.44 15.71
C ASP A 155 5.10 16.16 14.28
N SER A 156 5.20 17.20 13.46
CA SER A 156 5.69 17.18 12.08
C SER A 156 7.18 16.77 11.94
N SER A 157 7.86 16.51 13.05
CA SER A 157 9.26 16.05 13.13
C SER A 157 9.41 14.52 13.11
N VAL A 158 8.31 13.74 12.97
CA VAL A 158 8.35 12.28 12.91
C VAL A 158 9.05 11.86 11.63
N SER A 159 10.10 11.05 11.75
CA SER A 159 10.74 10.42 10.60
C SER A 159 9.71 9.63 9.78
N SER A 160 9.83 9.72 8.47
CA SER A 160 9.05 8.88 7.55
C SER A 160 9.70 7.50 7.34
N LEU A 161 10.84 7.21 8.00
CA LEU A 161 11.53 5.94 7.84
C LEU A 161 10.74 4.78 8.42
N GLY A 162 10.59 3.75 7.62
CA GLY A 162 9.92 2.51 7.97
C GLY A 162 10.65 1.30 7.46
N THR A 163 10.07 0.16 7.72
CA THR A 163 10.56 -1.14 7.30
C THR A 163 9.40 -2.13 7.17
N ASN A 164 9.69 -3.31 6.67
CA ASN A 164 8.74 -4.42 6.57
C ASN A 164 8.94 -5.43 7.70
N PHE A 165 7.84 -6.10 8.05
CA PHE A 165 7.80 -7.29 8.89
C PHE A 165 7.03 -8.37 8.14
N ASP A 166 7.74 -9.33 7.57
CA ASP A 166 7.15 -10.40 6.77
C ASP A 166 6.58 -11.51 7.65
N PHE A 167 5.48 -12.11 7.20
CA PHE A 167 4.90 -13.27 7.88
C PHE A 167 4.26 -14.25 6.88
N GLU A 168 4.32 -15.52 7.23
CA GLU A 168 3.69 -16.57 6.45
C GLU A 168 2.27 -16.85 6.95
N ILE A 169 1.38 -17.14 6.01
CA ILE A 169 0.00 -17.51 6.28
C ILE A 169 -0.14 -19.01 6.02
N PRO A 170 -0.47 -19.84 7.05
CA PRO A 170 -0.57 -21.28 6.90
C PRO A 170 -1.59 -21.71 5.85
N ARG A 171 -1.29 -22.77 5.12
CA ARG A 171 -2.17 -23.26 4.04
C ARG A 171 -3.51 -23.77 4.53
N ASP A 172 -3.52 -24.48 5.64
CA ASP A 172 -4.76 -24.99 6.25
C ASP A 172 -5.68 -23.86 6.69
N PHE A 173 -5.11 -22.72 7.13
CA PHE A 173 -5.85 -21.50 7.38
C PHE A 173 -6.41 -20.91 6.09
N THR A 174 -5.61 -20.86 5.02
CA THR A 174 -6.03 -20.34 3.71
C THR A 174 -7.22 -21.15 3.16
N GLU A 175 -7.20 -22.47 3.32
CA GLU A 175 -8.30 -23.33 2.89
C GLU A 175 -9.61 -23.02 3.66
N LYS A 176 -9.54 -22.92 4.98
CA LYS A 176 -10.69 -22.55 5.83
C LYS A 176 -11.22 -21.14 5.49
N LEU A 177 -10.31 -20.20 5.27
CA LEU A 177 -10.64 -18.84 4.88
C LEU A 177 -11.42 -18.81 3.56
N ASN A 178 -10.98 -19.58 2.56
CA ASN A 178 -11.66 -19.69 1.28
C ASN A 178 -13.07 -20.26 1.41
N ILE A 179 -13.27 -21.25 2.28
CA ILE A 179 -14.59 -21.81 2.57
C ILE A 179 -15.50 -20.74 3.17
N LEU A 180 -15.03 -20.02 4.20
CA LEU A 180 -15.79 -18.92 4.81
C LEU A 180 -16.14 -17.84 3.79
N CYS A 181 -15.19 -17.47 2.93
CA CYS A 181 -15.40 -16.47 1.88
C CYS A 181 -16.52 -16.87 0.92
N GLN A 182 -16.56 -18.14 0.53
CA GLN A 182 -17.61 -18.67 -0.34
C GLN A 182 -18.98 -18.73 0.35
N GLU A 183 -19.05 -19.26 1.57
CA GLU A 183 -20.28 -19.41 2.36
C GLU A 183 -20.93 -18.06 2.68
N GLN A 184 -20.13 -17.08 3.08
CA GLN A 184 -20.61 -15.74 3.49
C GLN A 184 -20.66 -14.76 2.31
N ARG A 185 -20.23 -15.16 1.10
CA ARG A 185 -20.10 -14.29 -0.10
C ARG A 185 -19.30 -13.02 0.17
N ILE A 186 -18.17 -13.18 0.82
CA ILE A 186 -17.20 -12.13 1.13
C ILE A 186 -15.85 -12.44 0.47
N THR A 187 -14.96 -11.46 0.46
CA THR A 187 -13.63 -11.60 -0.14
C THR A 187 -12.56 -11.72 0.93
N LEU A 188 -11.35 -12.20 0.55
CA LEU A 188 -10.14 -12.13 1.36
C LEU A 188 -9.96 -10.74 1.99
N PHE A 189 -10.08 -9.69 1.16
CA PHE A 189 -9.98 -8.30 1.62
C PHE A 189 -10.96 -7.99 2.76
N MET A 190 -12.23 -8.40 2.65
CA MET A 190 -13.24 -8.13 3.67
C MET A 190 -12.95 -8.86 4.99
N THR A 191 -12.44 -10.10 4.93
CA THR A 191 -12.08 -10.83 6.15
C THR A 191 -10.87 -10.24 6.83
N ALA A 192 -9.84 -9.88 6.06
CA ALA A 192 -8.63 -9.24 6.57
C ALA A 192 -8.91 -7.84 7.14
N LEU A 193 -9.75 -7.05 6.46
CA LEU A 193 -10.22 -5.75 6.96
C LEU A 193 -10.96 -5.90 8.29
N THR A 194 -11.80 -6.93 8.42
CA THR A 194 -12.50 -7.23 9.68
C THR A 194 -11.49 -7.56 10.79
N ALA A 195 -10.53 -8.45 10.51
CA ALA A 195 -9.50 -8.83 11.49
C ALA A 195 -8.64 -7.62 11.90
N PHE A 196 -8.26 -6.77 10.95
CA PHE A 196 -7.48 -5.57 11.22
C PHE A 196 -8.27 -4.55 12.05
N ALA A 197 -9.54 -4.34 11.75
CA ALA A 197 -10.41 -3.47 12.55
C ALA A 197 -10.56 -3.99 14.00
N VAL A 198 -10.74 -5.29 14.18
CA VAL A 198 -10.80 -5.92 15.52
C VAL A 198 -9.48 -5.80 16.26
N LEU A 199 -8.33 -5.97 15.58
CA LEU A 199 -7.00 -5.76 16.17
C LEU A 199 -6.85 -4.32 16.69
N LEU A 200 -7.18 -3.33 15.84
CA LEU A 200 -7.11 -1.92 16.21
C LEU A 200 -8.04 -1.58 17.39
N TYR A 201 -9.25 -2.15 17.39
CA TYR A 201 -10.20 -2.04 18.51
C TYR A 201 -9.63 -2.66 19.80
N SER A 202 -9.06 -3.85 19.72
CA SER A 202 -8.51 -4.52 20.90
C SER A 202 -7.39 -3.70 21.56
N TYR A 203 -6.63 -2.95 20.79
CA TYR A 203 -5.53 -2.13 21.27
C TYR A 203 -5.95 -0.75 21.74
N SER A 204 -6.84 -0.09 21.02
CA SER A 204 -7.24 1.29 21.28
C SER A 204 -8.47 1.42 22.17
N GLY A 205 -9.34 0.41 22.19
CA GLY A 205 -10.69 0.50 22.73
C GLY A 205 -11.64 1.38 21.90
N CYS A 206 -11.18 1.85 20.73
CA CYS A 206 -11.98 2.68 19.83
C CYS A 206 -12.94 1.81 19.04
N GLU A 207 -14.25 1.99 19.26
CA GLU A 207 -15.31 1.21 18.60
C GLU A 207 -15.58 1.66 17.16
N ASP A 208 -15.10 2.82 16.76
CA ASP A 208 -15.38 3.42 15.46
C ASP A 208 -14.07 3.74 14.73
N ILE A 209 -13.73 2.91 13.75
CA ILE A 209 -12.41 2.87 13.15
C ILE A 209 -12.49 3.18 11.66
N ILE A 210 -11.66 4.10 11.18
CA ILE A 210 -11.48 4.37 9.76
C ILE A 210 -10.16 3.77 9.30
N ILE A 211 -10.23 2.84 8.35
CA ILE A 211 -9.07 2.23 7.69
C ILE A 211 -9.03 2.71 6.24
N ARG A 212 -7.85 3.08 5.77
CA ARG A 212 -7.61 3.49 4.40
C ARG A 212 -7.29 2.27 3.55
N ALA A 213 -7.79 2.23 2.31
CA ALA A 213 -7.48 1.16 1.38
C ALA A 213 -7.18 1.74 0.00
N PRO A 214 -5.92 1.67 -0.45
CA PRO A 214 -5.58 1.99 -1.83
C PRO A 214 -6.33 1.07 -2.80
N ARG A 215 -6.80 1.62 -3.89
CA ARG A 215 -7.50 0.88 -4.93
C ARG A 215 -7.09 1.35 -6.31
N ASP A 216 -6.81 0.41 -7.19
CA ASP A 216 -6.64 0.70 -8.62
C ASP A 216 -7.99 1.13 -9.21
N ALA A 217 -8.05 2.34 -9.77
CA ALA A 217 -9.23 2.91 -10.40
C ALA A 217 -9.25 2.73 -11.93
N ARG A 218 -8.47 1.78 -12.48
CA ARG A 218 -8.44 1.47 -13.92
C ARG A 218 -9.67 0.67 -14.36
N ASN A 219 -10.86 1.22 -14.12
CA ASN A 219 -12.14 0.57 -14.43
C ASN A 219 -12.50 0.56 -15.93
N HIS A 220 -11.73 1.26 -16.77
CA HIS A 220 -11.94 1.32 -18.21
C HIS A 220 -10.78 0.66 -18.97
N PRO A 221 -11.02 -0.11 -20.05
CA PRO A 221 -9.96 -0.77 -20.81
C PRO A 221 -8.84 0.16 -21.28
N HIS A 222 -9.17 1.39 -21.66
CA HIS A 222 -8.18 2.38 -22.12
C HIS A 222 -7.27 2.89 -20.98
N LEU A 223 -7.65 2.72 -19.71
CA LEU A 223 -6.82 3.10 -18.57
C LEU A 223 -5.82 2.01 -18.20
N LYS A 224 -6.08 0.76 -18.56
CA LYS A 224 -5.22 -0.37 -18.21
C LYS A 224 -3.76 -0.21 -18.66
N PRO A 225 -3.46 0.27 -19.89
CA PRO A 225 -2.09 0.43 -20.34
C PRO A 225 -1.45 1.76 -19.94
N LEU A 226 -2.11 2.60 -19.13
CA LEU A 226 -1.56 3.88 -18.74
C LEU A 226 -0.66 3.77 -17.51
N ILE A 227 0.54 4.34 -17.63
CA ILE A 227 1.41 4.64 -16.50
C ILE A 227 1.04 6.02 -15.96
N GLY A 228 0.71 6.09 -14.67
CA GLY A 228 0.30 7.32 -13.99
C GLY A 228 -0.35 7.03 -12.64
N LEU A 229 -0.55 8.04 -11.81
CA LEU A 229 -1.28 7.92 -10.55
C LEU A 229 -2.79 7.87 -10.84
N ILE A 230 -3.32 6.66 -11.04
CA ILE A 230 -4.74 6.40 -11.30
C ILE A 230 -5.41 5.77 -10.07
N SER A 231 -4.62 5.17 -9.17
CA SER A 231 -5.15 4.64 -7.91
C SER A 231 -5.80 5.73 -7.05
N ASN A 232 -6.77 5.32 -6.26
CA ASN A 232 -7.45 6.19 -5.30
C ASN A 232 -7.45 5.54 -3.92
N ILE A 233 -7.78 6.30 -2.87
CA ILE A 233 -7.87 5.83 -1.50
C ILE A 233 -9.33 5.76 -1.09
N MET A 234 -9.80 4.58 -0.72
CA MET A 234 -11.10 4.40 -0.08
C MET A 234 -10.97 4.60 1.44
N LEU A 235 -11.97 5.25 2.03
CA LEU A 235 -12.13 5.35 3.48
C LEU A 235 -13.17 4.32 3.92
N LEU A 236 -12.75 3.35 4.73
CA LEU A 236 -13.58 2.25 5.19
C LEU A 236 -13.82 2.41 6.69
N ARG A 237 -15.03 2.83 7.06
CA ARG A 237 -15.43 3.00 8.45
C ARG A 237 -16.07 1.72 8.98
N VAL A 238 -15.45 1.14 9.98
CA VAL A 238 -15.92 -0.07 10.67
C VAL A 238 -16.37 0.32 12.07
N ASN A 239 -17.63 0.04 12.40
CA ASN A 239 -18.21 0.33 13.71
C ASN A 239 -18.39 -0.98 14.49
N LEU A 240 -17.69 -1.09 15.62
CA LEU A 240 -17.73 -2.25 16.51
C LEU A 240 -18.62 -2.01 17.75
N SER A 241 -19.31 -0.85 17.84
CA SER A 241 -20.18 -0.55 18.98
C SER A 241 -21.34 -1.54 19.10
N GLY A 242 -21.83 -1.73 20.32
CA GLY A 242 -22.91 -2.65 20.58
C GLY A 242 -22.51 -4.12 20.60
N ASN A 243 -21.21 -4.41 20.61
CA ASN A 243 -20.66 -5.77 20.71
C ASN A 243 -21.24 -6.76 19.67
N PRO A 244 -21.10 -6.46 18.37
CA PRO A 244 -21.61 -7.35 17.35
C PRO A 244 -20.92 -8.71 17.40
N THR A 245 -21.59 -9.74 16.89
CA THR A 245 -20.94 -11.00 16.55
C THR A 245 -20.00 -10.82 15.36
N VAL A 246 -19.02 -11.68 15.22
CA VAL A 246 -18.10 -11.70 14.06
C VAL A 246 -18.91 -11.75 12.74
N LYS A 247 -19.96 -12.56 12.67
CA LYS A 247 -20.82 -12.68 11.48
C LYS A 247 -21.55 -11.37 11.14
N GLU A 248 -22.07 -10.67 12.14
CA GLU A 248 -22.70 -9.36 11.96
C GLU A 248 -21.66 -8.33 11.49
N LEU A 249 -20.45 -8.34 12.07
CA LEU A 249 -19.37 -7.46 11.66
C LEU A 249 -18.91 -7.74 10.22
N LEU A 250 -18.76 -9.00 9.81
CA LEU A 250 -18.45 -9.38 8.43
C LEU A 250 -19.52 -8.88 7.44
N THR A 251 -20.80 -8.98 7.84
CA THR A 251 -21.93 -8.47 7.05
C THR A 251 -21.88 -6.95 6.91
N GLN A 252 -21.53 -6.25 8.01
CA GLN A 252 -21.35 -4.79 8.00
C GLN A 252 -20.17 -4.39 7.11
N VAL A 253 -19.01 -5.05 7.27
CA VAL A 253 -17.80 -4.78 6.48
C VAL A 253 -18.07 -5.02 5.00
N ARG A 254 -18.78 -6.09 4.63
CA ARG A 254 -19.17 -6.32 3.24
C ARG A 254 -19.98 -5.14 2.69
N ARG A 255 -20.95 -4.62 3.44
CA ARG A 255 -21.73 -3.44 3.02
C ARG A 255 -20.83 -2.20 2.87
N VAL A 256 -19.98 -1.92 3.84
CA VAL A 256 -19.05 -0.77 3.82
C VAL A 256 -18.12 -0.82 2.59
N VAL A 257 -17.56 -1.99 2.29
CA VAL A 257 -16.67 -2.16 1.13
C VAL A 257 -17.44 -1.98 -0.19
N LEU A 258 -18.62 -2.57 -0.33
CA LEU A 258 -19.43 -2.43 -1.55
C LEU A 258 -19.86 -0.98 -1.77
N GLU A 259 -20.26 -0.28 -0.70
CA GLU A 259 -20.62 1.13 -0.74
C GLU A 259 -19.39 2.00 -1.10
N ALA A 260 -18.21 1.76 -0.53
CA ALA A 260 -17.00 2.47 -0.88
C ALA A 260 -16.59 2.26 -2.35
N LEU A 261 -16.82 1.07 -2.91
CA LEU A 261 -16.60 0.78 -4.33
C LEU A 261 -17.54 1.56 -5.26
N GLU A 262 -18.76 1.86 -4.84
CA GLU A 262 -19.71 2.67 -5.60
C GLU A 262 -19.26 4.13 -5.70
N TYR A 263 -18.58 4.64 -4.68
CA TYR A 263 -18.15 6.04 -4.58
C TYR A 263 -16.65 6.28 -4.83
N GLN A 264 -15.92 5.26 -5.32
CA GLN A 264 -14.45 5.28 -5.48
C GLN A 264 -13.92 6.29 -6.51
N ASP A 265 -14.76 6.89 -7.36
CA ASP A 265 -14.33 7.77 -8.45
C ASP A 265 -13.84 9.14 -8.00
N ILE A 266 -14.11 9.56 -6.75
CA ILE A 266 -13.67 10.85 -6.25
C ILE A 266 -12.25 10.72 -5.72
N PRO A 267 -11.27 11.48 -6.25
CA PRO A 267 -9.93 11.48 -5.69
C PRO A 267 -9.94 11.92 -4.22
N PHE A 268 -9.17 11.20 -3.42
CA PHE A 268 -9.03 11.47 -1.99
C PHE A 268 -8.61 12.92 -1.72
N GLU A 269 -7.72 13.49 -2.53
CA GLU A 269 -7.23 14.87 -2.42
C GLU A 269 -8.36 15.88 -2.63
N HIS A 270 -9.33 15.56 -3.48
CA HIS A 270 -10.51 16.42 -3.67
C HIS A 270 -11.44 16.33 -2.45
N LEU A 271 -11.64 15.13 -1.92
CA LEU A 271 -12.39 14.94 -0.68
C LEU A 271 -11.76 15.69 0.49
N ALA A 272 -10.45 15.59 0.65
CA ALA A 272 -9.70 16.26 1.71
C ALA A 272 -9.82 17.79 1.67
N LYS A 273 -10.01 18.38 0.47
CA LYS A 273 -10.23 19.83 0.30
C LYS A 273 -11.66 20.28 0.61
N VAL A 274 -12.65 19.43 0.32
CA VAL A 274 -14.09 19.76 0.45
C VAL A 274 -14.63 19.41 1.83
N ILE A 275 -14.03 18.39 2.46
CA ILE A 275 -14.36 17.96 3.79
C ILE A 275 -13.65 18.87 4.79
N LYS A 276 -14.39 19.35 5.79
CA LYS A 276 -13.90 20.31 6.76
C LYS A 276 -12.64 19.83 7.51
N PRO A 277 -11.72 20.74 7.88
CA PRO A 277 -10.48 20.42 8.62
C PRO A 277 -10.71 19.66 9.93
N GLU A 278 -11.88 19.81 10.56
CA GLU A 278 -12.26 19.15 11.80
C GLU A 278 -12.33 17.62 11.70
N TYR A 279 -12.46 17.06 10.49
CA TYR A 279 -12.45 15.60 10.28
C TYR A 279 -11.04 15.00 10.19
N ARG A 280 -10.00 15.82 10.40
CA ARG A 280 -8.60 15.39 10.52
C ARG A 280 -8.20 14.28 9.53
N LEU A 281 -8.52 14.48 8.25
CA LEU A 281 -7.93 13.67 7.17
C LEU A 281 -6.45 14.04 6.93
N ASP A 282 -5.96 14.99 7.72
CA ASP A 282 -4.59 15.48 7.70
C ASP A 282 -3.58 14.48 8.32
N ASN A 283 -2.35 14.92 8.49
CA ASN A 283 -1.25 14.11 9.01
C ASN A 283 -1.32 13.87 10.54
N SER A 284 -2.29 14.43 11.27
CA SER A 284 -2.37 14.34 12.74
C SER A 284 -3.06 13.09 13.27
N SER A 285 -3.77 12.33 12.41
CA SER A 285 -4.45 11.09 12.79
C SER A 285 -3.62 9.87 12.41
N PHE A 286 -3.65 8.82 13.24
CA PHE A 286 -3.01 7.54 12.94
C PHE A 286 -3.52 6.97 11.61
N LYS A 287 -2.58 6.58 10.74
CA LYS A 287 -2.88 6.11 9.39
C LYS A 287 -2.75 4.60 9.32
N ALA A 288 -3.87 3.90 9.57
CA ALA A 288 -3.99 2.49 9.31
C ALA A 288 -4.39 2.26 7.85
N VAL A 289 -3.64 1.43 7.15
CA VAL A 289 -3.86 1.11 5.74
C VAL A 289 -3.92 -0.40 5.56
N ILE A 290 -4.79 -0.87 4.67
CA ILE A 290 -4.85 -2.26 4.23
C ILE A 290 -4.79 -2.34 2.71
N THR A 291 -3.86 -3.14 2.20
CA THR A 291 -3.66 -3.38 0.77
C THR A 291 -3.73 -4.87 0.48
N VAL A 292 -4.49 -5.26 -0.54
CA VAL A 292 -4.44 -6.62 -1.08
C VAL A 292 -4.00 -6.52 -2.53
N LEU A 293 -2.82 -7.07 -2.81
CA LEU A 293 -2.22 -7.05 -4.12
C LEU A 293 -2.83 -8.13 -5.00
N SER A 294 -3.15 -7.77 -6.24
CA SER A 294 -3.66 -8.69 -7.27
C SER A 294 -2.55 -9.30 -8.13
N GLU A 295 -1.39 -8.67 -8.15
CA GLU A 295 -0.21 -9.09 -8.93
C GLU A 295 0.94 -9.41 -7.97
N SER A 296 1.84 -10.29 -8.42
CA SER A 296 2.99 -10.68 -7.61
C SER A 296 3.92 -9.48 -7.37
N PRO A 297 4.24 -9.15 -6.12
CA PRO A 297 5.29 -8.18 -5.85
C PRO A 297 6.69 -8.73 -6.19
N GLU A 298 6.80 -10.05 -6.36
CA GLU A 298 8.04 -10.79 -6.60
C GLU A 298 8.17 -11.24 -8.08
N GLU A 299 7.38 -10.67 -9.00
CA GLU A 299 7.62 -10.95 -10.42
C GLU A 299 9.02 -10.43 -10.79
N GLU A 300 9.96 -11.36 -10.90
CA GLU A 300 11.31 -11.08 -11.32
C GLU A 300 11.29 -10.50 -12.75
N LEU A 301 11.98 -9.39 -12.93
CA LEU A 301 12.19 -8.79 -14.23
C LEU A 301 13.04 -9.73 -15.08
N LYS A 302 12.48 -10.26 -16.17
CA LYS A 302 13.16 -11.23 -17.04
C LYS A 302 13.83 -10.54 -18.20
N LEU A 303 15.11 -10.30 -18.07
CA LEU A 303 15.93 -9.71 -19.12
C LEU A 303 16.82 -10.79 -19.78
N PRO A 304 16.66 -11.12 -21.06
CA PRO A 304 17.45 -12.14 -21.73
C PRO A 304 18.97 -11.93 -21.57
N GLY A 305 19.63 -12.97 -21.10
CA GLY A 305 21.08 -12.94 -20.86
C GLY A 305 21.51 -12.31 -19.54
N LEU A 306 20.56 -11.86 -18.72
CA LEU A 306 20.82 -11.32 -17.37
C LEU A 306 20.09 -12.16 -16.32
N GLU A 307 20.73 -12.36 -15.19
CA GLU A 307 20.10 -12.81 -13.96
C GLU A 307 19.73 -11.56 -13.16
N VAL A 308 18.46 -11.37 -12.90
CA VAL A 308 17.95 -10.17 -12.22
C VAL A 308 17.36 -10.57 -10.87
N THR A 309 17.80 -9.91 -9.82
CA THR A 309 17.27 -10.07 -8.47
C THR A 309 16.85 -8.72 -7.91
N SER A 310 15.86 -8.70 -7.01
CA SER A 310 15.49 -7.49 -6.30
C SER A 310 16.57 -7.15 -5.25
N TRP A 311 16.86 -5.86 -5.12
CA TRP A 311 17.67 -5.36 -4.01
C TRP A 311 16.74 -4.90 -2.90
N GLU A 312 16.78 -5.58 -1.76
CA GLU A 312 15.97 -5.20 -0.60
C GLU A 312 16.65 -4.08 0.18
N MET A 313 15.89 -3.04 0.45
CA MET A 313 16.31 -1.97 1.36
C MET A 313 15.76 -2.25 2.76
N GLU A 314 16.64 -2.23 3.76
CA GLU A 314 16.25 -2.43 5.15
C GLU A 314 15.33 -1.32 5.68
N GLU A 315 15.53 -0.10 5.20
CA GLU A 315 14.77 1.09 5.59
C GLU A 315 14.42 1.94 4.37
N PHE A 316 13.20 2.42 4.34
CA PHE A 316 12.68 3.26 3.26
C PHE A 316 11.62 4.23 3.78
N GLU A 317 11.27 5.22 2.99
CA GLU A 317 10.22 6.17 3.36
C GLU A 317 8.84 5.51 3.28
N VAL A 318 8.05 5.58 4.38
CA VAL A 318 6.69 5.08 4.46
C VAL A 318 5.72 6.19 4.82
N ARG A 319 4.54 6.20 4.20
CA ARG A 319 3.49 7.19 4.46
C ARG A 319 2.51 6.76 5.55
N PRO A 320 2.01 5.50 5.55
CA PRO A 320 1.17 5.01 6.63
C PRO A 320 1.96 4.82 7.92
N ASP A 321 1.28 4.89 9.06
CA ASP A 321 1.90 4.57 10.33
C ASP A 321 1.98 3.06 10.53
N LEU A 322 0.94 2.35 10.04
CA LEU A 322 0.87 0.89 9.97
C LEU A 322 0.06 0.47 8.75
N GLU A 323 0.63 -0.38 7.90
CA GLU A 323 -0.04 -0.95 6.75
C GLU A 323 0.04 -2.48 6.77
N LEU A 324 -1.11 -3.13 6.61
CA LEU A 324 -1.21 -4.56 6.34
C LEU A 324 -1.25 -4.78 4.84
N ILE A 325 -0.28 -5.50 4.31
CA ILE A 325 -0.23 -5.85 2.89
C ILE A 325 -0.35 -7.37 2.76
N LEU A 326 -1.27 -7.80 1.92
CA LEU A 326 -1.52 -9.21 1.62
C LEU A 326 -1.41 -9.44 0.12
N TRP A 327 -0.87 -10.59 -0.24
CA TRP A 327 -0.82 -11.03 -1.62
C TRP A 327 -1.25 -12.50 -1.73
N GLU A 328 -2.19 -12.76 -2.65
CA GLU A 328 -2.69 -14.09 -2.93
C GLU A 328 -2.11 -14.58 -4.27
N ASN A 329 -1.28 -15.61 -4.23
CA ASN A 329 -0.80 -16.27 -5.44
C ASN A 329 -1.85 -17.27 -5.94
N LYS A 330 -2.66 -16.84 -6.90
CA LYS A 330 -3.69 -17.67 -7.55
C LYS A 330 -3.16 -18.48 -8.73
N THR A 331 -1.99 -18.12 -9.27
CA THR A 331 -1.42 -18.75 -10.46
C THR A 331 -0.61 -20.00 -10.12
N SER A 332 -0.23 -20.18 -8.85
CA SER A 332 0.42 -21.40 -8.39
C SER A 332 -0.53 -22.58 -8.44
N PRO A 333 -0.05 -23.79 -8.81
CA PRO A 333 -0.81 -25.04 -8.67
C PRO A 333 -1.37 -25.28 -7.26
N LYS A 334 -0.76 -24.69 -6.27
CA LYS A 334 -1.21 -24.65 -4.88
C LYS A 334 -1.26 -23.19 -4.44
N PRO A 335 -2.41 -22.53 -4.51
CA PRO A 335 -2.56 -21.16 -4.07
C PRO A 335 -2.06 -20.95 -2.64
N PHE A 336 -1.39 -19.84 -2.39
CA PHE A 336 -0.91 -19.48 -1.06
C PHE A 336 -1.07 -17.98 -0.83
N LEU A 337 -1.11 -17.60 0.44
CA LEU A 337 -1.13 -16.20 0.87
C LEU A 337 0.22 -15.86 1.49
N LYS A 338 0.71 -14.68 1.17
CA LYS A 338 1.81 -14.01 1.88
C LYS A 338 1.29 -12.71 2.48
N GLY A 339 1.89 -12.29 3.57
CA GLY A 339 1.58 -11.05 4.22
C GLY A 339 2.82 -10.37 4.77
N TRP A 340 2.78 -9.05 4.81
CA TRP A 340 3.76 -8.28 5.55
C TRP A 340 3.11 -7.02 6.10
N TRP A 341 3.68 -6.56 7.21
CA TRP A 341 3.39 -5.26 7.78
C TRP A 341 4.43 -4.27 7.31
N GLN A 342 3.99 -3.11 6.83
CA GLN A 342 4.85 -1.97 6.62
C GLN A 342 4.56 -0.95 7.72
N TYR A 343 5.59 -0.47 8.41
CA TYR A 343 5.40 0.35 9.59
C TYR A 343 6.51 1.37 9.80
N LYS A 344 6.19 2.47 10.47
CA LYS A 344 7.18 3.47 10.87
C LYS A 344 7.96 3.00 12.09
N LYS A 345 9.28 2.95 11.98
CA LYS A 345 10.20 2.56 13.06
C LYS A 345 10.12 3.49 14.27
N ASP A 346 9.73 4.73 14.05
CA ASP A 346 9.51 5.68 15.15
C ASP A 346 8.32 5.31 16.06
N TYR A 347 7.36 4.54 15.56
CA TYR A 347 6.19 4.13 16.34
C TYR A 347 6.32 2.71 16.88
N PHE A 348 6.92 1.80 16.12
CA PHE A 348 6.94 0.39 16.46
C PHE A 348 8.36 -0.16 16.43
N GLU A 349 8.66 -1.04 17.38
CA GLU A 349 9.85 -1.88 17.38
C GLU A 349 9.55 -3.26 16.79
N PHE A 350 10.58 -3.98 16.40
CA PHE A 350 10.44 -5.33 15.82
C PHE A 350 9.68 -6.30 16.74
N ASP A 351 9.98 -6.27 18.04
CA ASP A 351 9.30 -7.11 19.04
C ASP A 351 7.82 -6.76 19.16
N SER A 352 7.48 -5.48 19.07
CA SER A 352 6.09 -5.01 19.03
C SER A 352 5.37 -5.53 17.80
N MET A 353 6.02 -5.53 16.65
CA MET A 353 5.45 -6.07 15.41
C MET A 353 5.26 -7.58 15.47
N THR A 354 6.15 -8.30 16.14
CA THR A 354 6.00 -9.74 16.40
C THR A 354 4.71 -10.01 17.20
N GLN A 355 4.44 -9.20 18.23
CA GLN A 355 3.21 -9.32 19.02
C GLN A 355 1.97 -8.93 18.21
N ILE A 356 2.02 -7.80 17.49
CA ILE A 356 0.93 -7.32 16.62
C ILE A 356 0.55 -8.39 15.60
N ASN A 357 1.54 -9.01 14.96
CA ASN A 357 1.29 -10.06 13.98
C ASN A 357 0.69 -11.33 14.62
N ARG A 358 1.17 -11.73 15.78
CA ARG A 358 0.61 -12.88 16.52
C ARG A 358 -0.86 -12.63 16.84
N ASP A 359 -1.19 -11.46 17.38
CA ASP A 359 -2.55 -11.10 17.76
C ASP A 359 -3.46 -11.00 16.53
N PHE A 360 -2.95 -10.42 15.44
CA PHE A 360 -3.67 -10.36 14.18
C PHE A 360 -4.02 -11.76 13.64
N MET A 361 -3.05 -12.66 13.58
CA MET A 361 -3.25 -14.01 13.08
C MET A 361 -4.21 -14.81 13.99
N GLN A 362 -4.13 -14.62 15.30
CA GLN A 362 -5.05 -15.22 16.25
C GLN A 362 -6.49 -14.71 16.04
N ILE A 363 -6.68 -13.38 15.96
CA ILE A 363 -7.98 -12.77 15.67
C ILE A 363 -8.54 -13.30 14.35
N TRP A 364 -7.72 -13.31 13.31
CA TRP A 364 -8.15 -13.74 11.98
C TRP A 364 -8.53 -15.21 11.96
N SER A 365 -7.78 -16.05 12.67
CA SER A 365 -8.12 -17.46 12.84
C SER A 365 -9.46 -17.67 13.57
N GLU A 366 -9.70 -16.91 14.64
CA GLU A 366 -10.96 -16.96 15.39
C GLU A 366 -12.14 -16.47 14.54
N ILE A 367 -11.97 -15.41 13.75
CA ILE A 367 -12.98 -14.93 12.81
C ILE A 367 -13.38 -16.03 11.82
N VAL A 368 -12.41 -16.81 11.34
CA VAL A 368 -12.65 -17.87 10.37
C VAL A 368 -13.35 -19.07 11.01
N THR A 369 -12.98 -19.41 12.25
CA THR A 369 -13.45 -20.65 12.91
C THR A 369 -14.71 -20.46 13.74
N ASN A 370 -14.91 -19.28 14.34
CA ASN A 370 -15.98 -19.01 15.31
C ASN A 370 -16.81 -17.75 14.95
N PRO A 371 -17.52 -17.71 13.82
CA PRO A 371 -18.21 -16.51 13.33
C PRO A 371 -19.38 -16.03 14.21
N HIS A 372 -19.85 -16.83 15.16
CA HIS A 372 -20.98 -16.51 16.03
C HIS A 372 -20.56 -15.89 17.38
N GLN A 373 -19.28 -15.80 17.68
CA GLN A 373 -18.80 -15.20 18.92
C GLN A 373 -18.85 -13.66 18.86
N PRO A 374 -19.05 -12.98 20.02
CA PRO A 374 -19.01 -11.53 20.09
C PRO A 374 -17.58 -11.00 19.97
N VAL A 375 -17.40 -9.80 19.37
CA VAL A 375 -16.08 -9.20 19.16
C VAL A 375 -15.36 -8.78 20.45
N THR A 376 -16.08 -8.61 21.55
CA THR A 376 -15.47 -8.28 22.86
C THR A 376 -14.55 -9.35 23.41
N ILE A 377 -14.66 -10.60 22.94
CA ILE A 377 -13.73 -11.67 23.34
C ILE A 377 -12.27 -11.29 23.03
N PHE A 378 -12.05 -10.46 22.01
CA PHE A 378 -10.71 -10.03 21.58
C PHE A 378 -10.14 -8.88 22.42
N GLN A 379 -10.93 -8.24 23.30
CA GLN A 379 -10.42 -7.23 24.23
C GLN A 379 -9.48 -7.79 25.30
N ASN A 380 -9.59 -9.10 25.56
CA ASN A 380 -8.81 -9.80 26.58
C ASN A 380 -7.47 -10.37 26.06
N LEU A 381 -7.11 -10.13 24.79
CA LEU A 381 -5.81 -10.54 24.23
C LEU A 381 -4.61 -9.90 24.93
N LYS A 382 -4.83 -8.85 25.76
CA LYS A 382 -3.80 -8.20 26.58
C LYS A 382 -3.31 -9.00 27.79
N SER A 383 -3.85 -10.19 28.05
CA SER A 383 -3.66 -10.93 29.31
C SER A 383 -2.94 -12.27 29.16
N ILE A 384 -2.32 -12.56 28.01
CA ILE A 384 -1.56 -13.82 27.83
C ILE A 384 -0.10 -13.52 27.51
#